data_9cfbb4328c2b25b7475b9bd7fb396417
#
_entry.id   9cfbb4328c2b25b7475b9bd7fb396417
#
_cell.length_a   1.000
_cell.length_b   1.000
_cell.length_c   1.000
_cell.angle_alpha   90.00
_cell.angle_beta   90.00
_cell.angle_gamma   90.00
#
_symmetry.space_group_name_H-M   'P 1'
#
loop_
_entity.id
_entity.type
_entity.pdbx_description
1 polymer ?
#
loop_
_entity_poly.entity_id
_entity_poly.type
_entity_poly.pdbx_seq_one_letter_code
_entity_poly.pdbx_strand_id
1 'polypeptide(L)'
;MNTKLVKTIREAIVLAGLKDGMTISFHHHLRNGDYVLNLVMDEIAAMGIRDLTVNASALFDTHAPLLDHIKNHVVRKVQTNYISAGIGRQISAGLLDEPVEFRTHGGRPRDIALGIIPIDVAFIAAPCSDRMGNCTGKYGRSACGSLGYAFPDAMYAKKVIVITDELAEYPLTGWSIPEIYVDYVVQIDAIGDPAGIVSGTTRMTRNPVALVMAQTAARVIQNSGLLRDGFSFQTGAGGATLATAMYLKQIMLREQIHGSYAQGGITGYLVDMLNEGCFRALMDVQCFDLKAAASIRDNPNHCEVGAAQYASAGAKSSIMDSLDVAVLGATEIDTDFNVNVHTDSSGRIMGGSGGHSDAAAGSKLSIITAPLFRGRLPIVRDRVTCISTPGKDIDVLVTQAGIAVNPRREELRERLTQAGMQVLEITQLRALAEQITGTPAPLPPAGRVIAKVIGRDGTLLDTIGERKGEE
;
A
#
# COMPACT_ATOMS: atom_id res chain seq x y z
N MET A 1 -30.30 14.05 -24.45
CA MET A 1 -28.85 14.03 -24.24
C MET A 1 -28.46 12.63 -23.83
N ASN A 2 -27.43 12.06 -24.43
CA ASN A 2 -26.90 10.78 -23.97
C ASN A 2 -26.42 10.90 -22.53
N THR A 3 -26.68 9.90 -21.71
CA THR A 3 -26.26 9.84 -20.32
C THR A 3 -25.88 8.40 -19.97
N LYS A 4 -24.87 8.22 -19.14
CA LYS A 4 -24.47 6.93 -18.54
C LYS A 4 -25.04 6.77 -17.12
N LEU A 5 -25.79 7.79 -16.66
CA LEU A 5 -26.41 7.76 -15.34
C LEU A 5 -27.52 6.71 -15.30
N VAL A 6 -27.45 5.82 -14.32
CA VAL A 6 -28.45 4.81 -13.98
C VAL A 6 -28.92 5.02 -12.54
N LYS A 7 -30.11 4.48 -12.19
CA LYS A 7 -30.78 4.84 -10.95
C LYS A 7 -30.23 4.16 -9.71
N THR A 8 -29.73 2.92 -9.85
CA THR A 8 -29.33 2.10 -8.70
C THR A 8 -28.09 1.26 -9.02
N ILE A 9 -27.38 0.83 -7.98
CA ILE A 9 -26.27 -0.13 -8.08
C ILE A 9 -26.74 -1.42 -8.75
N ARG A 10 -27.93 -1.93 -8.39
CA ARG A 10 -28.54 -3.13 -8.98
C ARG A 10 -28.75 -2.98 -10.49
N GLU A 11 -29.28 -1.86 -10.92
CA GLU A 11 -29.47 -1.59 -12.36
C GLU A 11 -28.13 -1.58 -13.10
N ALA A 12 -27.10 -0.94 -12.54
CA ALA A 12 -25.77 -0.93 -13.13
C ALA A 12 -25.16 -2.34 -13.23
N ILE A 13 -25.32 -3.17 -12.18
CA ILE A 13 -24.87 -4.57 -12.17
C ILE A 13 -25.55 -5.38 -13.27
N VAL A 14 -26.85 -5.24 -13.44
CA VAL A 14 -27.63 -5.92 -14.51
C VAL A 14 -27.13 -5.49 -15.89
N LEU A 15 -26.98 -4.18 -16.11
CA LEU A 15 -26.53 -3.64 -17.39
C LEU A 15 -25.07 -3.99 -17.72
N ALA A 16 -24.22 -4.10 -16.69
CA ALA A 16 -22.84 -4.58 -16.83
C ALA A 16 -22.78 -6.08 -17.14
N GLY A 17 -23.87 -6.81 -16.93
CA GLY A 17 -23.95 -8.23 -17.21
C GLY A 17 -23.16 -9.12 -16.26
N LEU A 18 -23.02 -8.69 -14.99
CA LEU A 18 -22.32 -9.47 -13.96
C LEU A 18 -22.99 -10.83 -13.74
N LYS A 19 -22.21 -11.90 -13.66
CA LYS A 19 -22.64 -13.30 -13.50
C LYS A 19 -21.71 -14.04 -12.54
N ASP A 20 -22.15 -15.23 -12.13
CA ASP A 20 -21.37 -16.16 -11.33
C ASP A 20 -19.98 -16.39 -11.93
N GLY A 21 -19.00 -16.50 -11.05
CA GLY A 21 -17.61 -16.79 -11.41
C GLY A 21 -16.79 -15.63 -11.97
N MET A 22 -17.40 -14.46 -12.21
CA MET A 22 -16.71 -13.28 -12.73
C MET A 22 -15.78 -12.64 -11.71
N THR A 23 -14.85 -11.81 -12.19
CA THR A 23 -13.95 -11.00 -11.37
C THR A 23 -14.46 -9.58 -11.27
N ILE A 24 -14.62 -9.09 -10.05
CA ILE A 24 -14.97 -7.70 -9.74
C ILE A 24 -13.83 -7.00 -9.03
N SER A 25 -13.71 -5.67 -9.18
CA SER A 25 -12.64 -4.92 -8.55
C SER A 25 -13.10 -3.70 -7.77
N PHE A 26 -12.31 -3.38 -6.72
CA PHE A 26 -12.51 -2.26 -5.80
C PHE A 26 -11.20 -1.56 -5.46
N HIS A 27 -11.31 -0.33 -4.93
CA HIS A 27 -10.16 0.49 -4.54
C HIS A 27 -10.31 0.99 -3.11
N HIS A 28 -9.20 1.38 -2.49
CA HIS A 28 -9.16 1.72 -1.07
C HIS A 28 -8.85 3.19 -0.79
N HIS A 29 -9.28 4.13 -1.63
CA HIS A 29 -8.94 5.54 -1.45
C HIS A 29 -9.49 6.14 -0.16
N LEU A 30 -10.70 5.74 0.26
CA LEU A 30 -11.32 6.12 1.53
C LEU A 30 -10.87 5.26 2.71
N ARG A 31 -10.10 4.18 2.49
CA ARG A 31 -9.53 3.29 3.52
C ARG A 31 -10.62 2.75 4.47
N ASN A 32 -10.52 3.04 5.79
CA ASN A 32 -11.55 2.64 6.76
C ASN A 32 -12.86 3.41 6.65
N GLY A 33 -12.94 4.42 5.82
CA GLY A 33 -14.16 5.17 5.53
C GLY A 33 -14.91 4.69 4.29
N ASP A 34 -14.46 3.64 3.59
CA ASP A 34 -15.15 3.15 2.39
C ASP A 34 -16.46 2.43 2.70
N TYR A 35 -17.51 2.77 1.95
CA TYR A 35 -18.82 2.10 2.02
C TYR A 35 -19.13 1.28 0.77
N VAL A 36 -18.47 1.60 -0.37
CA VAL A 36 -18.87 1.11 -1.69
C VAL A 36 -18.71 -0.40 -1.81
N LEU A 37 -17.59 -0.97 -1.32
CA LEU A 37 -17.39 -2.41 -1.39
C LEU A 37 -18.57 -3.16 -0.72
N ASN A 38 -18.93 -2.77 0.50
CA ASN A 38 -20.00 -3.43 1.26
C ASN A 38 -21.36 -3.26 0.55
N LEU A 39 -21.72 -2.03 0.12
CA LEU A 39 -22.98 -1.76 -0.58
C LEU A 39 -23.13 -2.58 -1.87
N VAL A 40 -22.05 -2.68 -2.64
CA VAL A 40 -22.07 -3.47 -3.89
C VAL A 40 -22.17 -4.97 -3.59
N MET A 41 -21.44 -5.46 -2.60
CA MET A 41 -21.46 -6.88 -2.23
C MET A 41 -22.81 -7.31 -1.67
N ASP A 42 -23.48 -6.46 -0.89
CA ASP A 42 -24.84 -6.72 -0.39
C ASP A 42 -25.84 -6.80 -1.54
N GLU A 43 -25.78 -5.89 -2.53
CA GLU A 43 -26.63 -5.96 -3.73
C GLU A 43 -26.37 -7.23 -4.55
N ILE A 44 -25.10 -7.58 -4.77
CA ILE A 44 -24.70 -8.80 -5.49
C ILE A 44 -25.26 -10.04 -4.80
N ALA A 45 -25.14 -10.13 -3.48
CA ALA A 45 -25.66 -11.23 -2.68
C ALA A 45 -27.21 -11.32 -2.77
N ALA A 46 -27.89 -10.16 -2.67
CA ALA A 46 -29.35 -10.07 -2.82
C ALA A 46 -29.86 -10.43 -4.23
N MET A 47 -29.00 -10.33 -5.25
CA MET A 47 -29.30 -10.79 -6.61
C MET A 47 -29.05 -12.29 -6.81
N GLY A 48 -28.47 -12.99 -5.83
CA GLY A 48 -28.16 -14.41 -5.89
C GLY A 48 -26.92 -14.75 -6.72
N ILE A 49 -26.08 -13.78 -7.09
CA ILE A 49 -24.83 -13.98 -7.83
C ILE A 49 -23.79 -14.57 -6.88
N ARG A 50 -23.00 -15.54 -7.34
CA ARG A 50 -22.09 -16.36 -6.52
C ARG A 50 -20.72 -16.58 -7.18
N ASP A 51 -19.83 -17.18 -6.41
CA ASP A 51 -18.50 -17.66 -6.85
C ASP A 51 -17.59 -16.60 -7.44
N LEU A 52 -17.74 -15.33 -7.03
CA LEU A 52 -16.97 -14.22 -7.56
C LEU A 52 -15.52 -14.23 -7.08
N THR A 53 -14.63 -13.73 -7.92
CA THR A 53 -13.29 -13.28 -7.51
C THR A 53 -13.34 -11.79 -7.17
N VAL A 54 -13.00 -11.44 -5.94
CA VAL A 54 -12.84 -10.04 -5.51
C VAL A 54 -11.39 -9.62 -5.65
N ASN A 55 -11.12 -8.70 -6.57
CA ASN A 55 -9.81 -8.07 -6.74
C ASN A 55 -9.84 -6.66 -6.14
N ALA A 56 -9.33 -6.50 -4.93
CA ALA A 56 -9.31 -5.23 -4.22
C ALA A 56 -7.88 -4.74 -4.01
N SER A 57 -7.61 -3.45 -4.20
CA SER A 57 -6.28 -2.89 -3.95
C SER A 57 -5.86 -2.92 -2.48
N ALA A 58 -6.81 -2.96 -1.53
CA ALA A 58 -6.60 -3.32 -0.13
C ALA A 58 -7.94 -3.62 0.57
N LEU A 59 -7.90 -4.44 1.62
CA LEU A 59 -9.04 -4.75 2.48
C LEU A 59 -8.77 -4.28 3.91
N PHE A 60 -9.56 -3.34 4.40
CA PHE A 60 -9.50 -2.77 5.75
C PHE A 60 -10.59 -3.34 6.63
N ASP A 61 -10.54 -3.05 7.94
CA ASP A 61 -11.51 -3.58 8.92
C ASP A 61 -12.96 -3.18 8.62
N THR A 62 -13.19 -2.03 7.96
CA THR A 62 -14.52 -1.64 7.46
C THR A 62 -15.13 -2.65 6.48
N HIS A 63 -14.30 -3.44 5.79
CA HIS A 63 -14.73 -4.48 4.85
C HIS A 63 -14.95 -5.85 5.51
N ALA A 64 -15.00 -5.94 6.85
CA ALA A 64 -15.27 -7.19 7.57
C ALA A 64 -16.56 -7.93 7.12
N PRO A 65 -17.64 -7.27 6.67
CA PRO A 65 -18.81 -7.95 6.09
C PRO A 65 -18.48 -8.87 4.91
N LEU A 66 -17.37 -8.65 4.20
CA LEU A 66 -16.89 -9.54 3.14
C LEU A 66 -16.70 -10.99 3.63
N LEU A 67 -16.37 -11.19 4.91
CA LEU A 67 -16.23 -12.52 5.51
C LEU A 67 -17.54 -13.33 5.45
N ASP A 68 -18.68 -12.68 5.60
CA ASP A 68 -19.98 -13.36 5.49
C ASP A 68 -20.33 -13.67 4.03
N HIS A 69 -19.94 -12.81 3.10
CA HIS A 69 -20.06 -13.11 1.68
C HIS A 69 -19.19 -14.29 1.24
N ILE A 70 -18.00 -14.47 1.87
CA ILE A 70 -17.15 -15.66 1.66
C ILE A 70 -17.85 -16.91 2.21
N LYS A 71 -18.34 -16.89 3.46
CA LYS A 71 -19.05 -18.03 4.09
C LYS A 71 -20.28 -18.45 3.28
N ASN A 72 -20.96 -17.50 2.67
CA ASN A 72 -22.18 -17.72 1.86
C ASN A 72 -21.88 -18.02 0.38
N HIS A 73 -20.60 -18.27 0.02
CA HIS A 73 -20.15 -18.57 -1.35
C HIS A 73 -20.52 -17.50 -2.40
N VAL A 74 -20.72 -16.25 -1.98
CA VAL A 74 -20.79 -15.12 -2.91
C VAL A 74 -19.40 -14.80 -3.44
N VAL A 75 -18.39 -14.94 -2.59
CA VAL A 75 -16.98 -14.77 -2.92
C VAL A 75 -16.23 -16.10 -2.76
N ARG A 76 -15.60 -16.55 -3.84
CA ARG A 76 -14.78 -17.75 -3.89
C ARG A 76 -13.30 -17.48 -3.72
N LYS A 77 -12.81 -16.35 -4.26
CA LYS A 77 -11.39 -15.99 -4.32
C LYS A 77 -11.17 -14.52 -4.02
N VAL A 78 -10.05 -14.23 -3.36
CA VAL A 78 -9.60 -12.86 -3.08
C VAL A 78 -8.21 -12.65 -3.67
N GLN A 79 -8.04 -11.53 -4.36
CA GLN A 79 -6.76 -11.01 -4.86
C GLN A 79 -6.59 -9.59 -4.35
N THR A 80 -5.45 -9.28 -3.71
CA THR A 80 -5.29 -7.99 -3.05
C THR A 80 -3.81 -7.63 -2.83
N ASN A 81 -3.56 -6.42 -2.33
CA ASN A 81 -2.21 -5.98 -1.95
C ASN A 81 -2.03 -5.91 -0.42
N TYR A 82 -3.15 -5.90 0.32
CA TYR A 82 -3.15 -5.76 1.77
C TYR A 82 -4.45 -6.27 2.37
N ILE A 83 -4.35 -6.93 3.53
CA ILE A 83 -5.51 -7.35 4.34
C ILE A 83 -5.24 -6.95 5.80
N SER A 84 -6.19 -6.24 6.42
CA SER A 84 -6.11 -5.91 7.85
C SER A 84 -6.14 -7.16 8.74
N ALA A 85 -5.56 -7.04 9.94
CA ALA A 85 -5.41 -8.16 10.85
C ALA A 85 -6.75 -8.82 11.25
N GLY A 86 -7.85 -8.06 11.33
CA GLY A 86 -9.18 -8.58 11.66
C GLY A 86 -9.66 -9.60 10.63
N ILE A 87 -9.66 -9.23 9.36
CA ILE A 87 -10.00 -10.09 8.22
C ILE A 87 -8.95 -11.18 8.05
N GLY A 88 -7.67 -10.82 8.14
CA GLY A 88 -6.54 -11.72 7.92
C GLY A 88 -6.54 -12.93 8.87
N ARG A 89 -6.93 -12.77 10.13
CA ARG A 89 -7.05 -13.88 11.10
C ARG A 89 -8.08 -14.91 10.67
N GLN A 90 -9.23 -14.49 10.15
CA GLN A 90 -10.28 -15.42 9.70
C GLN A 90 -9.83 -16.19 8.43
N ILE A 91 -9.16 -15.51 7.51
CA ILE A 91 -8.58 -16.15 6.33
C ILE A 91 -7.47 -17.11 6.74
N SER A 92 -6.63 -16.75 7.71
CA SER A 92 -5.57 -17.60 8.23
C SER A 92 -6.08 -18.89 8.88
N ALA A 93 -7.29 -18.88 9.41
CA ALA A 93 -7.98 -20.04 9.94
C ALA A 93 -8.60 -20.95 8.86
N GLY A 94 -8.41 -20.66 7.58
CA GLY A 94 -8.86 -21.52 6.47
C GLY A 94 -10.24 -21.16 5.91
N LEU A 95 -10.72 -19.92 6.10
CA LEU A 95 -12.06 -19.51 5.66
C LEU A 95 -12.28 -19.63 4.14
N LEU A 96 -11.25 -19.33 3.33
CA LEU A 96 -11.32 -19.44 1.86
C LEU A 96 -10.83 -20.81 1.39
N ASP A 97 -11.51 -21.40 0.42
CA ASP A 97 -11.08 -22.65 -0.23
C ASP A 97 -9.87 -22.40 -1.14
N GLU A 98 -9.88 -21.32 -1.90
CA GLU A 98 -8.77 -20.93 -2.75
C GLU A 98 -7.81 -19.99 -2.01
N PRO A 99 -6.48 -20.15 -2.20
CA PRO A 99 -5.49 -19.26 -1.59
C PRO A 99 -5.69 -17.81 -2.06
N VAL A 100 -5.61 -16.87 -1.10
CA VAL A 100 -5.49 -15.45 -1.42
C VAL A 100 -4.25 -15.20 -2.26
N GLU A 101 -4.34 -14.35 -3.27
CA GLU A 101 -3.19 -13.90 -4.03
C GLU A 101 -2.82 -12.48 -3.63
N PHE A 102 -1.71 -12.34 -2.90
CA PHE A 102 -1.13 -11.03 -2.60
C PHE A 102 -0.20 -10.60 -3.74
N ARG A 103 -0.43 -9.39 -4.25
CA ARG A 103 0.46 -8.71 -5.21
C ARG A 103 1.00 -7.43 -4.60
N THR A 104 2.02 -6.86 -5.23
CA THR A 104 2.48 -5.52 -4.90
C THR A 104 1.61 -4.46 -5.57
N HIS A 105 1.74 -3.20 -5.13
CA HIS A 105 1.02 -2.10 -5.78
C HIS A 105 1.42 -1.90 -7.25
N GLY A 106 2.66 -2.23 -7.61
CA GLY A 106 3.12 -2.23 -9.00
C GLY A 106 2.79 -3.51 -9.76
N GLY A 107 2.76 -4.66 -9.07
CA GLY A 107 2.44 -5.96 -9.65
C GLY A 107 0.97 -6.11 -10.06
N ARG A 108 0.05 -5.57 -9.27
CA ARG A 108 -1.39 -5.62 -9.59
C ARG A 108 -1.72 -4.91 -10.92
N PRO A 109 -1.37 -3.64 -11.15
CA PRO A 109 -1.63 -2.97 -12.43
C PRO A 109 -0.90 -3.60 -13.61
N ARG A 110 0.30 -4.18 -13.39
CA ARG A 110 1.00 -4.98 -14.39
C ARG A 110 0.17 -6.16 -14.84
N ASP A 111 -0.32 -6.95 -13.90
CA ASP A 111 -1.05 -8.19 -14.18
C ASP A 111 -2.43 -7.91 -14.79
N ILE A 112 -3.07 -6.79 -14.42
CA ILE A 112 -4.31 -6.31 -15.07
C ILE A 112 -4.02 -5.92 -16.53
N ALA A 113 -3.00 -5.12 -16.78
CA ALA A 113 -2.65 -4.66 -18.13
C ALA A 113 -2.22 -5.80 -19.07
N LEU A 114 -1.61 -6.87 -18.53
CA LEU A 114 -1.23 -8.07 -19.27
C LEU A 114 -2.37 -9.09 -19.41
N GLY A 115 -3.55 -8.83 -18.84
CA GLY A 115 -4.68 -9.76 -18.84
C GLY A 115 -4.50 -11.01 -17.96
N ILE A 116 -3.47 -11.06 -17.11
CA ILE A 116 -3.26 -12.13 -16.12
C ILE A 116 -4.36 -12.07 -15.05
N ILE A 117 -4.78 -10.86 -14.69
CA ILE A 117 -5.96 -10.58 -13.88
C ILE A 117 -7.01 -9.96 -14.78
N PRO A 118 -7.95 -10.74 -15.35
CA PRO A 118 -9.06 -10.17 -16.07
C PRO A 118 -10.07 -9.57 -15.07
N ILE A 119 -10.42 -8.29 -15.25
CA ILE A 119 -11.48 -7.63 -14.48
C ILE A 119 -12.73 -7.59 -15.37
N ASP A 120 -13.81 -8.26 -14.95
CA ASP A 120 -15.08 -8.24 -15.68
C ASP A 120 -15.85 -6.96 -15.39
N VAL A 121 -15.97 -6.57 -14.11
CA VAL A 121 -16.63 -5.34 -13.69
C VAL A 121 -15.78 -4.61 -12.64
N ALA A 122 -15.40 -3.37 -12.93
CA ALA A 122 -14.76 -2.48 -11.98
C ALA A 122 -15.78 -1.54 -11.33
N PHE A 123 -15.79 -1.48 -9.99
CA PHE A 123 -16.60 -0.52 -9.24
C PHE A 123 -15.65 0.56 -8.70
N ILE A 124 -15.84 1.79 -9.18
CA ILE A 124 -14.99 2.93 -8.83
C ILE A 124 -15.76 3.89 -7.94
N ALA A 125 -15.36 3.96 -6.68
CA ALA A 125 -15.83 4.97 -5.75
C ALA A 125 -15.17 6.32 -6.08
N ALA A 126 -15.92 7.28 -6.59
CA ALA A 126 -15.41 8.59 -6.93
C ALA A 126 -16.23 9.69 -6.23
N PRO A 127 -15.61 10.53 -5.38
CA PRO A 127 -16.31 11.61 -4.69
C PRO A 127 -17.12 12.55 -5.58
N CYS A 128 -16.67 12.74 -6.81
CA CYS A 128 -17.36 13.61 -7.77
C CYS A 128 -17.30 12.99 -9.17
N SER A 129 -18.44 12.98 -9.85
CA SER A 129 -18.54 12.54 -11.26
C SER A 129 -19.56 13.40 -12.00
N ASP A 130 -19.45 13.49 -13.33
CA ASP A 130 -20.53 13.98 -14.15
C ASP A 130 -21.38 12.83 -14.71
N ARG A 131 -22.50 13.15 -15.36
CA ARG A 131 -23.42 12.16 -15.92
C ARG A 131 -22.86 11.30 -17.06
N MET A 132 -21.69 11.67 -17.57
CA MET A 132 -21.00 10.92 -18.64
C MET A 132 -19.86 10.07 -18.09
N GLY A 133 -19.48 10.23 -16.80
CA GLY A 133 -18.52 9.42 -16.11
C GLY A 133 -17.11 10.02 -16.04
N ASN A 134 -16.89 11.29 -16.42
CA ASN A 134 -15.68 11.98 -15.98
C ASN A 134 -15.72 12.05 -14.47
N CYS A 135 -14.71 11.53 -13.77
CA CYS A 135 -14.74 11.49 -12.32
C CYS A 135 -13.39 11.82 -11.67
N THR A 136 -13.44 12.23 -10.42
CA THR A 136 -12.25 12.65 -9.66
C THR A 136 -12.43 12.41 -8.16
N GLY A 137 -11.30 12.21 -7.46
CA GLY A 137 -11.24 12.17 -6.00
C GLY A 137 -10.97 13.54 -5.35
N LYS A 138 -10.71 14.59 -6.14
CA LYS A 138 -10.23 15.89 -5.65
C LYS A 138 -11.35 16.80 -5.14
N TYR A 139 -12.57 16.61 -5.64
CA TYR A 139 -13.74 17.41 -5.34
C TYR A 139 -14.85 16.53 -4.75
N GLY A 140 -15.88 17.16 -4.20
CA GLY A 140 -17.03 16.48 -3.64
C GLY A 140 -16.99 16.34 -2.12
N ARG A 141 -18.11 15.92 -1.54
CA ARG A 141 -18.29 15.79 -0.08
C ARG A 141 -17.33 14.80 0.55
N SER A 142 -17.04 13.73 -0.15
CA SER A 142 -16.13 12.65 0.28
C SER A 142 -14.76 12.73 -0.39
N ALA A 143 -14.31 13.95 -0.75
CA ALA A 143 -13.02 14.16 -1.42
C ALA A 143 -11.89 13.40 -0.72
N CYS A 144 -11.23 12.51 -1.46
CA CYS A 144 -10.18 11.60 -0.98
C CYS A 144 -8.81 11.86 -1.63
N GLY A 145 -8.75 12.77 -2.61
CA GLY A 145 -7.54 13.12 -3.34
C GLY A 145 -7.29 12.24 -4.57
N SER A 146 -6.14 11.59 -4.64
CA SER A 146 -5.76 10.75 -5.77
C SER A 146 -6.61 9.49 -5.90
N LEU A 147 -7.03 9.14 -7.13
CA LEU A 147 -7.66 7.87 -7.50
C LEU A 147 -6.68 6.89 -8.14
N GLY A 148 -5.38 7.00 -7.84
CA GLY A 148 -4.31 6.31 -8.56
C GLY A 148 -4.45 4.80 -8.68
N TYR A 149 -5.04 4.10 -7.70
CA TYR A 149 -5.28 2.66 -7.77
C TYR A 149 -6.47 2.27 -8.65
N ALA A 150 -7.36 3.20 -8.98
CA ALA A 150 -8.50 2.96 -9.87
C ALA A 150 -8.14 3.06 -11.36
N PHE A 151 -7.04 3.73 -11.72
CA PHE A 151 -6.66 3.90 -13.14
C PHE A 151 -6.54 2.60 -13.92
N PRO A 152 -5.78 1.57 -13.46
CA PRO A 152 -5.66 0.34 -14.24
C PRO A 152 -7.00 -0.39 -14.39
N ASP A 153 -7.86 -0.33 -13.38
CA ASP A 153 -9.20 -0.94 -13.44
C ASP A 153 -10.08 -0.21 -14.44
N ALA A 154 -10.09 1.13 -14.44
CA ALA A 154 -10.82 1.92 -15.42
C ALA A 154 -10.36 1.65 -16.84
N MET A 155 -9.04 1.50 -17.06
CA MET A 155 -8.48 1.33 -18.40
C MET A 155 -8.65 -0.07 -18.97
N TYR A 156 -8.69 -1.12 -18.15
CA TYR A 156 -8.60 -2.51 -18.61
C TYR A 156 -9.77 -3.41 -18.21
N ALA A 157 -10.68 -2.98 -17.33
CA ALA A 157 -11.88 -3.74 -17.03
C ALA A 157 -12.82 -3.78 -18.25
N LYS A 158 -13.56 -4.88 -18.40
CA LYS A 158 -14.55 -5.02 -19.49
C LYS A 158 -15.72 -4.07 -19.33
N LYS A 159 -16.12 -3.81 -18.07
CA LYS A 159 -17.15 -2.86 -17.68
C LYS A 159 -16.72 -2.03 -16.49
N VAL A 160 -17.03 -0.75 -16.50
CA VAL A 160 -16.67 0.20 -15.45
C VAL A 160 -17.91 0.93 -14.97
N ILE A 161 -18.18 0.80 -13.67
CA ILE A 161 -19.27 1.47 -12.97
C ILE A 161 -18.65 2.47 -11.99
N VAL A 162 -18.90 3.76 -12.21
CA VAL A 162 -18.56 4.82 -11.25
C VAL A 162 -19.71 4.97 -10.26
N ILE A 163 -19.41 4.91 -8.98
CA ILE A 163 -20.33 5.18 -7.88
C ILE A 163 -19.88 6.48 -7.21
N THR A 164 -20.77 7.48 -7.16
CA THR A 164 -20.47 8.83 -6.68
C THR A 164 -21.54 9.31 -5.72
N ASP A 165 -21.16 10.23 -4.83
CA ASP A 165 -22.12 10.92 -3.96
C ASP A 165 -22.34 12.40 -4.34
N GLU A 166 -21.63 12.88 -5.37
CA GLU A 166 -21.84 14.21 -5.92
C GLU A 166 -21.80 14.21 -7.46
N LEU A 167 -22.87 14.66 -8.09
CA LEU A 167 -22.93 14.87 -9.54
C LEU A 167 -22.61 16.34 -9.88
N ALA A 168 -21.56 16.52 -10.67
CA ALA A 168 -21.20 17.79 -11.25
C ALA A 168 -21.90 18.02 -12.59
N GLU A 169 -21.93 19.28 -13.02
CA GLU A 169 -22.35 19.63 -14.37
C GLU A 169 -21.36 19.05 -15.40
N TYR A 170 -21.91 18.60 -16.55
CA TYR A 170 -21.09 18.15 -17.66
C TYR A 170 -20.61 19.33 -18.52
N PRO A 171 -19.34 19.36 -18.94
CA PRO A 171 -18.26 18.43 -18.60
C PRO A 171 -17.59 18.77 -17.26
N LEU A 172 -17.34 17.77 -16.42
CA LEU A 172 -16.49 17.92 -15.25
C LEU A 172 -15.05 18.21 -15.70
N THR A 173 -14.51 19.35 -15.29
CA THR A 173 -13.11 19.73 -15.57
C THR A 173 -12.16 19.20 -14.48
N GLY A 174 -10.90 18.90 -14.81
CA GLY A 174 -9.93 18.41 -13.83
C GLY A 174 -10.20 16.98 -13.36
N TRP A 175 -10.86 16.17 -14.19
CA TRP A 175 -11.11 14.77 -13.94
C TRP A 175 -9.82 13.97 -13.76
N SER A 176 -9.89 12.90 -12.97
CA SER A 176 -8.84 11.90 -12.81
C SER A 176 -9.01 10.76 -13.82
N ILE A 177 -10.25 10.30 -14.02
CA ILE A 177 -10.63 9.25 -14.95
C ILE A 177 -11.63 9.84 -15.96
N PRO A 178 -11.32 9.81 -17.27
CA PRO A 178 -12.19 10.35 -18.30
C PRO A 178 -13.35 9.40 -18.65
N GLU A 179 -14.44 9.97 -19.13
CA GLU A 179 -15.66 9.28 -19.51
C GLU A 179 -15.47 8.13 -20.51
N ILE A 180 -14.41 8.15 -21.31
CA ILE A 180 -14.13 7.12 -22.33
C ILE A 180 -13.90 5.74 -21.73
N TYR A 181 -13.55 5.66 -20.45
CA TYR A 181 -13.34 4.40 -19.73
C TYR A 181 -14.55 3.95 -18.92
N VAL A 182 -15.62 4.76 -18.81
CA VAL A 182 -16.76 4.50 -17.93
C VAL A 182 -17.96 4.04 -18.73
N ASP A 183 -18.60 2.96 -18.30
CA ASP A 183 -19.85 2.48 -18.92
C ASP A 183 -21.07 3.07 -18.22
N TYR A 184 -21.10 3.09 -16.89
CA TYR A 184 -22.26 3.51 -16.10
C TYR A 184 -21.86 4.40 -14.91
N VAL A 185 -22.75 5.30 -14.52
CA VAL A 185 -22.62 6.17 -13.35
C VAL A 185 -23.82 5.96 -12.44
N VAL A 186 -23.56 5.75 -11.15
CA VAL A 186 -24.60 5.64 -10.12
C VAL A 186 -24.36 6.72 -9.07
N GLN A 187 -25.39 7.54 -8.81
CA GLN A 187 -25.33 8.44 -7.66
C GLN A 187 -25.99 7.78 -6.45
N ILE A 188 -25.32 7.85 -5.30
CA ILE A 188 -25.81 7.39 -3.99
C ILE A 188 -25.65 8.50 -2.94
N ASP A 189 -26.22 8.30 -1.75
CA ASP A 189 -26.19 9.32 -0.71
C ASP A 189 -24.77 9.57 -0.15
N ALA A 190 -23.96 8.52 0.01
CA ALA A 190 -22.59 8.60 0.47
C ALA A 190 -21.76 7.39 -0.01
N ILE A 191 -20.60 7.65 -0.59
CA ILE A 191 -19.63 6.59 -0.95
C ILE A 191 -18.71 6.24 0.22
N GLY A 192 -18.68 7.08 1.25
CA GLY A 192 -17.86 6.85 2.44
C GLY A 192 -17.65 8.10 3.28
N ASP A 193 -16.86 7.94 4.34
CA ASP A 193 -16.42 9.02 5.23
C ASP A 193 -14.94 9.36 4.97
N PRO A 194 -14.60 10.55 4.45
CA PRO A 194 -13.22 10.94 4.20
C PRO A 194 -12.36 11.02 5.47
N ALA A 195 -12.96 11.17 6.66
CA ALA A 195 -12.21 11.09 7.91
C ALA A 195 -11.58 9.72 8.15
N GLY A 196 -12.13 8.65 7.56
CA GLY A 196 -11.60 7.28 7.63
C GLY A 196 -10.31 7.07 6.81
N ILE A 197 -9.88 8.04 5.99
CA ILE A 197 -8.59 8.01 5.27
C ILE A 197 -7.44 7.93 6.29
N VAL A 198 -7.54 8.65 7.41
CA VAL A 198 -6.55 8.62 8.47
C VAL A 198 -6.67 7.33 9.26
N SER A 199 -5.81 6.37 8.99
CA SER A 199 -5.72 5.14 9.79
C SER A 199 -4.55 5.20 10.78
N GLY A 200 -4.54 4.30 11.77
CA GLY A 200 -3.52 4.28 12.84
C GLY A 200 -2.07 4.22 12.34
N THR A 201 -1.82 3.64 11.18
CA THR A 201 -0.48 3.53 10.57
C THR A 201 0.02 4.83 9.94
N THR A 202 -0.86 5.80 9.61
CA THR A 202 -0.47 7.05 8.95
C THR A 202 -0.21 8.20 9.94
N ARG A 203 -0.09 7.89 11.24
CA ARG A 203 0.26 8.87 12.27
C ARG A 203 1.74 8.80 12.63
N MET A 204 2.38 9.97 12.71
CA MET A 204 3.76 10.08 13.18
C MET A 204 3.87 9.57 14.61
N THR A 205 4.89 8.77 14.89
CA THR A 205 5.14 8.23 16.22
C THR A 205 5.56 9.31 17.22
N ARG A 206 5.19 9.11 18.50
CA ARG A 206 5.72 9.86 19.65
C ARG A 206 6.58 8.98 20.54
N ASN A 207 6.78 7.71 20.18
CA ASN A 207 7.60 6.78 20.94
C ASN A 207 9.10 7.19 20.84
N PRO A 208 9.79 7.45 21.95
CA PRO A 208 11.18 7.90 21.93
C PRO A 208 12.13 6.93 21.20
N VAL A 209 11.93 5.62 21.33
CA VAL A 209 12.73 4.60 20.64
C VAL A 209 12.55 4.71 19.13
N ALA A 210 11.32 4.87 18.67
CA ALA A 210 11.02 5.03 17.26
C ALA A 210 11.56 6.38 16.70
N LEU A 211 11.58 7.43 17.52
CA LEU A 211 12.18 8.71 17.13
C LEU A 211 13.71 8.61 16.98
N VAL A 212 14.39 7.88 17.88
CA VAL A 212 15.84 7.60 17.73
C VAL A 212 16.13 6.85 16.44
N MET A 213 15.35 5.81 16.11
CA MET A 213 15.49 5.08 14.85
C MET A 213 15.25 6.00 13.65
N ALA A 214 14.23 6.84 13.69
CA ALA A 214 13.92 7.80 12.63
C ALA A 214 15.06 8.81 12.41
N GLN A 215 15.62 9.34 13.48
CA GLN A 215 16.80 10.23 13.41
C GLN A 215 18.01 9.50 12.83
N THR A 216 18.25 8.25 13.25
CA THR A 216 19.33 7.43 12.71
C THR A 216 19.13 7.15 11.22
N ALA A 217 17.91 6.84 10.78
CA ALA A 217 17.60 6.65 9.36
C ALA A 217 17.86 7.92 8.53
N ALA A 218 17.48 9.09 9.04
CA ALA A 218 17.80 10.37 8.39
C ALA A 218 19.34 10.61 8.29
N ARG A 219 20.11 10.21 9.31
CA ARG A 219 21.59 10.26 9.26
C ARG A 219 22.17 9.25 8.26
N VAL A 220 21.57 8.06 8.11
CA VAL A 220 21.94 7.12 7.02
C VAL A 220 21.78 7.79 5.67
N ILE A 221 20.63 8.43 5.43
CA ILE A 221 20.37 9.16 4.17
C ILE A 221 21.42 10.26 3.97
N GLN A 222 21.67 11.09 4.99
CA GLN A 222 22.63 12.19 4.95
C GLN A 222 24.05 11.72 4.56
N ASN A 223 24.47 10.57 5.09
CA ASN A 223 25.82 10.05 4.88
C ASN A 223 25.92 9.02 3.75
N SER A 224 24.83 8.71 3.05
CA SER A 224 24.80 7.74 1.94
C SER A 224 25.49 8.24 0.67
N GLY A 225 25.62 9.55 0.50
CA GLY A 225 26.06 10.21 -0.73
C GLY A 225 24.93 10.44 -1.73
N LEU A 226 23.67 10.08 -1.39
CA LEU A 226 22.49 10.31 -2.24
C LEU A 226 21.75 11.60 -1.89
N LEU A 227 21.92 12.14 -0.67
CA LEU A 227 21.29 13.39 -0.27
C LEU A 227 22.01 14.59 -0.93
N ARG A 228 21.45 15.06 -2.03
CA ARG A 228 21.94 16.16 -2.85
C ARG A 228 20.78 16.81 -3.59
N ASP A 229 21.00 17.96 -4.19
CA ASP A 229 19.98 18.60 -5.02
C ASP A 229 19.46 17.63 -6.09
N GLY A 230 18.16 17.62 -6.25
CA GLY A 230 17.45 16.76 -7.19
C GLY A 230 17.19 15.33 -6.70
N PHE A 231 17.58 14.92 -5.46
CA PHE A 231 17.27 13.58 -4.97
C PHE A 231 15.75 13.34 -4.84
N SER A 232 15.36 12.07 -4.83
CA SER A 232 13.97 11.65 -4.70
C SER A 232 13.76 10.74 -3.48
N PHE A 233 12.56 10.80 -2.90
CA PHE A 233 12.30 10.20 -1.61
C PHE A 233 10.93 9.52 -1.54
N GLN A 234 10.86 8.40 -0.81
CA GLN A 234 9.63 7.76 -0.39
C GLN A 234 9.72 7.32 1.06
N THR A 235 8.63 7.54 1.81
CA THR A 235 8.46 6.99 3.14
C THR A 235 7.26 6.03 3.17
N GLY A 236 7.40 4.93 3.92
CA GLY A 236 6.28 4.04 4.22
C GLY A 236 5.26 4.67 5.17
N ALA A 237 4.10 4.06 5.31
CA ALA A 237 2.99 4.53 6.14
C ALA A 237 3.21 4.33 7.66
N GLY A 238 4.34 3.79 8.11
CA GLY A 238 4.61 3.53 9.52
C GLY A 238 5.02 4.78 10.30
N GLY A 239 4.67 4.85 11.59
CA GLY A 239 4.96 6.03 12.41
C GLY A 239 6.45 6.39 12.52
N ALA A 240 7.37 5.41 12.55
CA ALA A 240 8.80 5.64 12.56
C ALA A 240 9.31 6.12 11.18
N THR A 241 8.79 5.54 10.09
CA THR A 241 9.15 5.95 8.73
C THR A 241 8.71 7.39 8.45
N LEU A 242 7.51 7.77 8.87
CA LEU A 242 7.02 9.15 8.78
C LEU A 242 7.86 10.13 9.62
N ALA A 243 8.31 9.71 10.81
CA ALA A 243 9.19 10.53 11.65
C ALA A 243 10.58 10.74 10.99
N THR A 244 11.04 9.81 10.15
CA THR A 244 12.28 10.00 9.38
C THR A 244 12.18 11.21 8.45
N ALA A 245 11.03 11.43 7.80
CA ALA A 245 10.81 12.61 6.97
C ALA A 245 10.96 13.93 7.77
N MET A 246 10.57 13.93 9.06
CA MET A 246 10.74 15.10 9.94
C MET A 246 12.22 15.45 10.15
N TYR A 247 13.04 14.47 10.46
CA TYR A 247 14.49 14.70 10.63
C TYR A 247 15.19 15.01 9.32
N LEU A 248 14.79 14.36 8.23
CA LEU A 248 15.27 14.62 6.88
C LEU A 248 14.99 16.07 6.46
N LYS A 249 13.78 16.56 6.70
CA LYS A 249 13.41 17.95 6.45
C LYS A 249 14.37 18.94 7.15
N GLN A 250 14.68 18.70 8.43
CA GLN A 250 15.61 19.55 9.19
C GLN A 250 17.01 19.57 8.56
N ILE A 251 17.50 18.41 8.08
CA ILE A 251 18.77 18.30 7.39
C ILE A 251 18.73 19.08 6.06
N MET A 252 17.67 18.85 5.24
CA MET A 252 17.52 19.52 3.94
C MET A 252 17.50 21.04 4.07
N LEU A 253 16.72 21.57 5.03
CA LEU A 253 16.65 23.01 5.26
C LEU A 253 17.99 23.59 5.74
N ARG A 254 18.69 22.89 6.65
CA ARG A 254 19.99 23.32 7.15
C ARG A 254 21.07 23.32 6.07
N GLU A 255 21.06 22.31 5.19
CA GLU A 255 22.06 22.11 4.15
C GLU A 255 21.64 22.72 2.81
N GLN A 256 20.47 23.37 2.76
CA GLN A 256 19.91 24.02 1.56
C GLN A 256 19.75 23.03 0.38
N ILE A 257 19.35 21.79 0.66
CA ILE A 257 19.14 20.75 -0.36
C ILE A 257 17.69 20.75 -0.81
N HIS A 258 17.48 20.76 -2.13
CA HIS A 258 16.18 20.72 -2.77
C HIS A 258 16.01 19.41 -3.57
N GLY A 259 15.14 18.52 -3.11
CA GLY A 259 14.82 17.28 -3.79
C GLY A 259 13.98 17.50 -5.05
N SER A 260 13.99 16.52 -5.95
CA SER A 260 13.15 16.54 -7.14
C SER A 260 11.69 16.22 -6.81
N TYR A 261 11.44 15.10 -6.16
CA TYR A 261 10.09 14.71 -5.77
C TYR A 261 10.08 13.79 -4.53
N ALA A 262 8.95 13.80 -3.82
CA ALA A 262 8.56 12.71 -2.94
C ALA A 262 7.36 11.97 -3.55
N GLN A 263 7.26 10.65 -3.32
CA GLN A 263 6.23 9.83 -3.96
C GLN A 263 5.56 8.84 -3.01
N GLY A 264 4.51 8.19 -3.52
CA GLY A 264 3.80 7.10 -2.86
C GLY A 264 2.51 7.56 -2.22
N GLY A 265 2.25 7.14 -0.98
CA GLY A 265 1.17 7.67 -0.17
C GLY A 265 1.59 8.98 0.47
N ILE A 266 0.89 10.06 0.18
CA ILE A 266 1.24 11.41 0.61
C ILE A 266 0.51 11.78 1.90
N THR A 267 1.26 12.26 2.89
CA THR A 267 0.75 12.84 4.13
C THR A 267 0.86 14.35 4.12
N GLY A 268 0.08 15.00 4.98
CA GLY A 268 0.18 16.45 5.19
C GLY A 268 1.57 16.93 5.59
N TYR A 269 2.41 16.04 6.14
CA TYR A 269 3.80 16.37 6.43
C TYR A 269 4.66 16.53 5.17
N LEU A 270 4.47 15.66 4.17
CA LEU A 270 5.14 15.81 2.86
C LEU A 270 4.61 17.04 2.12
N VAL A 271 3.32 17.39 2.31
CA VAL A 271 2.75 18.65 1.81
C VAL A 271 3.48 19.85 2.43
N ASP A 272 3.79 19.84 3.73
CA ASP A 272 4.58 20.90 4.36
C ASP A 272 5.99 20.99 3.75
N MET A 273 6.63 19.85 3.49
CA MET A 273 7.94 19.81 2.84
C MET A 273 7.89 20.38 1.40
N LEU A 274 6.81 20.13 0.66
CA LEU A 274 6.60 20.75 -0.66
C LEU A 274 6.47 22.26 -0.53
N ASN A 275 5.61 22.74 0.37
CA ASN A 275 5.34 24.17 0.56
C ASN A 275 6.56 24.95 1.07
N GLU A 276 7.46 24.30 1.80
CA GLU A 276 8.72 24.85 2.29
C GLU A 276 9.88 24.69 1.29
N GLY A 277 9.62 24.15 0.09
CA GLY A 277 10.61 24.03 -0.97
C GLY A 277 11.60 22.87 -0.82
N CYS A 278 11.37 21.93 0.14
CA CYS A 278 12.21 20.74 0.26
C CYS A 278 12.11 19.82 -0.96
N PHE A 279 10.96 19.73 -1.59
CA PHE A 279 10.74 19.01 -2.86
C PHE A 279 10.08 19.91 -3.89
N ARG A 280 10.40 19.70 -5.18
CA ARG A 280 9.76 20.42 -6.29
C ARG A 280 8.38 19.89 -6.62
N ALA A 281 8.13 18.59 -6.35
CA ALA A 281 6.85 17.96 -6.63
C ALA A 281 6.53 16.84 -5.63
N LEU A 282 5.23 16.55 -5.48
CA LEU A 282 4.73 15.30 -4.88
C LEU A 282 4.08 14.47 -5.98
N MET A 283 4.37 13.15 -6.00
CA MET A 283 3.81 12.18 -6.94
C MET A 283 2.91 11.22 -6.15
N ASP A 284 1.61 11.51 -6.14
CA ASP A 284 0.65 10.93 -5.20
C ASP A 284 -0.21 9.84 -5.87
N VAL A 285 -0.05 8.61 -5.42
CA VAL A 285 -0.93 7.49 -5.81
C VAL A 285 -2.13 7.35 -4.88
N GLN A 286 -2.02 7.86 -3.63
CA GLN A 286 -3.08 7.89 -2.64
C GLN A 286 -2.79 8.91 -1.54
N CYS A 287 -3.71 9.80 -1.26
CA CYS A 287 -3.62 10.68 -0.09
C CYS A 287 -3.83 9.89 1.21
N PHE A 288 -3.02 10.16 2.24
CA PHE A 288 -3.10 9.52 3.55
C PHE A 288 -3.75 10.37 4.63
N ASP A 289 -4.10 11.61 4.31
CA ASP A 289 -4.88 12.50 5.17
C ASP A 289 -5.59 13.60 4.37
N LEU A 290 -6.47 14.33 5.04
CA LEU A 290 -7.27 15.39 4.41
C LEU A 290 -6.44 16.59 3.96
N LYS A 291 -5.28 16.84 4.57
CA LYS A 291 -4.37 17.91 4.14
C LYS A 291 -3.72 17.55 2.79
N ALA A 292 -3.36 16.29 2.58
CA ALA A 292 -2.89 15.82 1.29
C ALA A 292 -4.00 15.90 0.23
N ALA A 293 -5.24 15.49 0.58
CA ALA A 293 -6.40 15.61 -0.32
C ALA A 293 -6.72 17.07 -0.71
N ALA A 294 -6.59 18.02 0.20
CA ALA A 294 -6.72 19.43 -0.11
C ALA A 294 -5.56 19.93 -0.99
N SER A 295 -4.33 19.53 -0.67
CA SER A 295 -3.14 19.96 -1.42
C SER A 295 -3.17 19.52 -2.88
N ILE A 296 -3.55 18.25 -3.17
CA ILE A 296 -3.60 17.75 -4.56
C ILE A 296 -4.67 18.45 -5.40
N ARG A 297 -5.68 19.03 -4.76
CA ARG A 297 -6.67 19.86 -5.41
C ARG A 297 -6.11 21.23 -5.76
N ASP A 298 -5.36 21.85 -4.83
CA ASP A 298 -5.05 23.29 -4.84
C ASP A 298 -3.62 23.60 -5.31
N ASN A 299 -2.68 22.64 -5.25
CA ASN A 299 -1.27 22.84 -5.58
C ASN A 299 -0.89 22.09 -6.87
N PRO A 300 -0.52 22.78 -7.97
CA PRO A 300 -0.17 22.15 -9.25
C PRO A 300 1.09 21.28 -9.19
N ASN A 301 1.94 21.46 -8.18
CA ASN A 301 3.14 20.63 -7.95
C ASN A 301 2.83 19.36 -7.12
N HIS A 302 1.58 19.17 -6.70
CA HIS A 302 1.10 17.94 -6.10
C HIS A 302 0.34 17.15 -7.18
N CYS A 303 1.03 16.19 -7.81
CA CYS A 303 0.58 15.50 -9.00
C CYS A 303 -0.07 14.16 -8.65
N GLU A 304 -1.25 13.91 -9.18
CA GLU A 304 -1.88 12.60 -9.15
C GLU A 304 -1.19 11.64 -10.12
N VAL A 305 -0.91 10.42 -9.68
CA VAL A 305 -0.29 9.37 -10.51
C VAL A 305 -1.05 8.05 -10.39
N GLY A 306 -1.19 7.35 -11.52
CA GLY A 306 -1.78 6.00 -11.53
C GLY A 306 -0.82 4.95 -10.95
N ALA A 307 -1.37 3.85 -10.42
CA ALA A 307 -0.58 2.78 -9.81
C ALA A 307 0.46 2.17 -10.77
N ALA A 308 0.16 2.09 -12.06
CA ALA A 308 1.11 1.64 -13.06
C ALA A 308 2.28 2.61 -13.22
N GLN A 309 2.00 3.92 -13.30
CA GLN A 309 3.02 4.97 -13.36
C GLN A 309 3.84 5.01 -12.07
N TYR A 310 3.21 4.78 -10.93
CA TYR A 310 3.87 4.73 -9.63
C TYR A 310 4.93 3.65 -9.57
N ALA A 311 4.60 2.36 -9.89
CA ALA A 311 5.48 1.26 -9.51
C ALA A 311 5.46 0.02 -10.44
N SER A 312 4.77 0.05 -11.60
CA SER A 312 4.66 -1.16 -12.42
C SER A 312 5.98 -1.52 -13.11
N ALA A 313 6.51 -2.69 -12.79
CA ALA A 313 7.68 -3.26 -13.45
C ALA A 313 7.40 -3.65 -14.93
N GLY A 314 6.15 -3.71 -15.35
CA GLY A 314 5.74 -3.99 -16.74
C GLY A 314 5.58 -2.75 -17.61
N ALA A 315 5.66 -1.54 -17.02
CA ALA A 315 5.60 -0.29 -17.75
C ALA A 315 6.94 0.02 -18.44
N LYS A 316 6.93 0.90 -19.46
CA LYS A 316 8.17 1.37 -20.10
C LYS A 316 9.10 2.11 -19.13
N SER A 317 8.55 2.77 -18.12
CA SER A 317 9.21 3.29 -16.94
C SER A 317 8.18 3.52 -15.86
N SER A 318 8.60 3.43 -14.60
CA SER A 318 7.82 3.85 -13.45
C SER A 318 8.58 4.91 -12.66
N ILE A 319 7.87 5.72 -11.88
CA ILE A 319 8.50 6.73 -11.02
C ILE A 319 9.42 6.03 -10.01
N MET A 320 9.05 4.82 -9.60
CA MET A 320 9.82 3.97 -8.70
C MET A 320 11.24 3.67 -9.22
N ASP A 321 11.40 3.51 -10.53
CA ASP A 321 12.70 3.17 -11.14
C ASP A 321 13.72 4.34 -11.09
N SER A 322 13.26 5.55 -10.74
CA SER A 322 14.08 6.75 -10.55
C SER A 322 14.21 7.15 -9.07
N LEU A 323 13.75 6.32 -8.14
CA LEU A 323 13.75 6.63 -6.72
C LEU A 323 15.15 6.51 -6.12
N ASP A 324 15.61 7.56 -5.45
CA ASP A 324 16.92 7.51 -4.75
C ASP A 324 16.81 6.79 -3.42
N VAL A 325 15.84 7.16 -2.58
CA VAL A 325 15.75 6.66 -1.20
C VAL A 325 14.34 6.22 -0.84
N ALA A 326 14.22 4.99 -0.31
CA ALA A 326 13.01 4.48 0.31
C ALA A 326 13.25 4.14 1.79
N VAL A 327 12.36 4.62 2.68
CA VAL A 327 12.37 4.27 4.12
C VAL A 327 11.11 3.47 4.43
N LEU A 328 11.29 2.24 4.87
CA LEU A 328 10.26 1.23 4.99
C LEU A 328 10.25 0.63 6.41
N GLY A 329 9.13 0.02 6.79
CA GLY A 329 8.99 -0.68 8.06
C GLY A 329 9.09 -2.20 7.89
N ALA A 330 9.16 -2.93 9.01
CA ALA A 330 9.11 -4.39 9.03
C ALA A 330 8.31 -4.90 10.22
N THR A 331 7.64 -6.03 10.02
CA THR A 331 7.15 -6.88 11.11
C THR A 331 8.26 -7.77 11.62
N GLU A 332 9.04 -8.33 10.69
CA GLU A 332 10.25 -9.11 10.94
C GLU A 332 11.28 -8.86 9.85
N ILE A 333 12.55 -9.03 10.16
CA ILE A 333 13.67 -9.07 9.21
C ILE A 333 14.61 -10.19 9.62
N ASP A 334 15.13 -10.95 8.66
CA ASP A 334 16.07 -12.05 8.95
C ASP A 334 17.53 -11.70 8.64
N THR A 335 18.40 -12.64 8.98
CA THR A 335 19.86 -12.49 8.78
C THR A 335 20.27 -12.40 7.32
N ASP A 336 19.41 -12.81 6.39
CA ASP A 336 19.58 -12.64 4.95
C ASP A 336 18.91 -11.35 4.42
N PHE A 337 18.47 -10.45 5.33
CA PHE A 337 17.75 -9.21 5.05
C PHE A 337 16.37 -9.40 4.42
N ASN A 338 15.82 -10.62 4.35
CA ASN A 338 14.43 -10.79 3.93
C ASN A 338 13.48 -10.10 4.93
N VAL A 339 12.45 -9.44 4.42
CA VAL A 339 11.48 -8.71 5.24
C VAL A 339 10.10 -9.32 5.16
N ASN A 340 9.43 -9.42 6.31
CA ASN A 340 8.04 -9.78 6.45
C ASN A 340 7.19 -8.57 6.80
N VAL A 341 6.11 -8.35 6.05
CA VAL A 341 5.02 -7.39 6.32
C VAL A 341 3.63 -8.00 6.04
N HIS A 342 3.54 -9.29 5.71
CA HIS A 342 2.28 -9.99 5.47
C HIS A 342 1.71 -10.64 6.72
N THR A 343 2.58 -11.21 7.56
CA THR A 343 2.14 -11.97 8.74
C THR A 343 2.66 -11.37 10.04
N ASP A 344 1.97 -11.69 11.12
CA ASP A 344 2.53 -11.59 12.46
C ASP A 344 3.54 -12.71 12.72
N SER A 345 4.19 -12.68 13.90
CA SER A 345 5.19 -13.69 14.29
C SER A 345 4.60 -15.08 14.58
N SER A 346 3.28 -15.24 14.56
CA SER A 346 2.59 -16.54 14.62
C SER A 346 2.23 -17.10 13.24
N GLY A 347 2.54 -16.36 12.16
CA GLY A 347 2.26 -16.75 10.78
C GLY A 347 0.84 -16.44 10.31
N ARG A 348 0.08 -15.60 11.05
CA ARG A 348 -1.26 -15.18 10.67
C ARG A 348 -1.20 -13.90 9.84
N ILE A 349 -2.01 -13.79 8.81
CA ILE A 349 -2.10 -12.61 7.94
C ILE A 349 -2.50 -11.40 8.78
N MET A 350 -1.74 -10.31 8.66
CA MET A 350 -2.00 -9.03 9.34
C MET A 350 -1.69 -7.81 8.48
N GLY A 351 -1.29 -8.02 7.25
CA GLY A 351 -0.84 -6.94 6.38
C GLY A 351 -0.74 -7.35 4.92
N GLY A 352 0.19 -6.75 4.24
CA GLY A 352 0.55 -7.02 2.86
C GLY A 352 1.66 -6.11 2.39
N SER A 353 2.32 -6.47 1.30
CA SER A 353 3.44 -5.70 0.74
C SER A 353 3.02 -4.28 0.37
N GLY A 354 1.81 -4.10 -0.17
CA GLY A 354 1.49 -2.79 -0.75
C GLY A 354 2.58 -2.37 -1.74
N GLY A 355 3.14 -1.17 -1.55
CA GLY A 355 4.29 -0.67 -2.33
C GLY A 355 5.65 -0.96 -1.71
N HIS A 356 5.74 -1.75 -0.63
CA HIS A 356 6.99 -2.00 0.11
C HIS A 356 8.06 -2.66 -0.77
N SER A 357 7.71 -3.81 -1.40
CA SER A 357 8.65 -4.54 -2.28
C SER A 357 8.98 -3.74 -3.54
N ASP A 358 8.01 -2.98 -4.08
CA ASP A 358 8.25 -2.11 -5.23
C ASP A 358 9.28 -1.03 -4.91
N ALA A 359 9.11 -0.34 -3.75
CA ALA A 359 9.99 0.72 -3.31
C ALA A 359 11.39 0.21 -2.94
N ALA A 360 11.48 -0.95 -2.30
CA ALA A 360 12.76 -1.58 -2.01
C ALA A 360 13.54 -1.92 -3.28
N ALA A 361 12.88 -2.59 -4.24
CA ALA A 361 13.52 -3.02 -5.48
C ALA A 361 13.85 -1.88 -6.45
N GLY A 362 13.07 -0.78 -6.43
CA GLY A 362 13.24 0.33 -7.35
C GLY A 362 14.15 1.45 -6.86
N SER A 363 14.39 1.55 -5.54
CA SER A 363 15.23 2.61 -4.98
C SER A 363 16.72 2.28 -5.04
N LYS A 364 17.57 3.34 -5.10
CA LYS A 364 19.02 3.20 -5.02
C LYS A 364 19.50 2.90 -3.58
N LEU A 365 18.68 3.28 -2.59
CA LEU A 365 18.91 3.00 -1.17
C LEU A 365 17.59 2.65 -0.49
N SER A 366 17.46 1.41 -0.06
CA SER A 366 16.33 0.91 0.73
C SER A 366 16.72 0.77 2.20
N ILE A 367 15.97 1.45 3.08
CA ILE A 367 16.22 1.46 4.53
C ILE A 367 15.02 0.85 5.24
N ILE A 368 15.26 -0.19 6.03
CA ILE A 368 14.28 -0.72 6.98
C ILE A 368 14.46 -0.05 8.34
N THR A 369 13.38 0.50 8.89
CA THR A 369 13.34 0.95 10.30
C THR A 369 12.49 -0.03 11.10
N ALA A 370 13.11 -0.76 12.02
CA ALA A 370 12.43 -1.70 12.89
C ALA A 370 13.10 -1.77 14.27
N PRO A 371 12.34 -1.87 15.38
CA PRO A 371 12.96 -2.11 16.69
C PRO A 371 13.55 -3.53 16.73
N LEU A 372 14.52 -3.75 17.60
CA LEU A 372 15.09 -5.10 17.80
C LEU A 372 14.03 -6.11 18.22
N PHE A 373 13.05 -5.64 19.02
CA PHE A 373 11.97 -6.49 19.53
C PHE A 373 10.68 -5.67 19.72
N ARG A 374 9.55 -6.36 19.75
CA ARG A 374 8.24 -5.81 20.06
C ARG A 374 7.56 -6.69 21.11
N GLY A 375 7.33 -6.13 22.29
CA GLY A 375 6.94 -6.92 23.46
C GLY A 375 8.02 -7.95 23.80
N ARG A 376 7.70 -9.23 23.77
CA ARG A 376 8.65 -10.33 23.99
C ARG A 376 9.08 -11.05 22.70
N LEU A 377 8.83 -10.46 21.54
CA LEU A 377 9.15 -11.07 20.25
C LEU A 377 10.33 -10.34 19.61
N PRO A 378 11.40 -11.04 19.21
CA PRO A 378 12.47 -10.45 18.41
C PRO A 378 11.94 -10.12 17.02
N ILE A 379 12.32 -8.95 16.50
CA ILE A 379 12.00 -8.52 15.13
C ILE A 379 13.14 -8.93 14.19
N VAL A 380 14.38 -8.87 14.66
CA VAL A 380 15.54 -9.41 13.93
C VAL A 380 15.65 -10.91 14.26
N ARG A 381 15.48 -11.76 13.26
CA ARG A 381 15.34 -13.21 13.40
C ARG A 381 16.35 -13.99 12.56
N ASP A 382 16.41 -15.30 12.74
CA ASP A 382 17.17 -16.20 11.87
C ASP A 382 16.52 -16.30 10.50
N ARG A 383 15.19 -16.49 10.49
CA ARG A 383 14.37 -16.54 9.28
C ARG A 383 13.02 -15.89 9.55
N VAL A 384 12.56 -15.07 8.60
CA VAL A 384 11.22 -14.47 8.65
C VAL A 384 10.13 -15.52 8.46
N THR A 385 8.96 -15.26 9.00
CA THR A 385 7.79 -16.14 8.87
C THR A 385 7.25 -16.19 7.44
N CYS A 386 7.40 -15.08 6.70
CA CYS A 386 6.99 -14.96 5.31
C CYS A 386 7.89 -13.94 4.60
N ILE A 387 8.39 -14.27 3.41
CA ILE A 387 9.17 -13.34 2.60
C ILE A 387 8.21 -12.44 1.82
N SER A 388 8.09 -11.20 2.28
CA SER A 388 7.36 -10.14 1.59
C SER A 388 8.23 -9.35 0.62
N THR A 389 9.47 -9.09 1.03
CA THR A 389 10.49 -8.38 0.25
C THR A 389 11.79 -9.17 0.36
N PRO A 390 12.38 -9.60 -0.76
CA PRO A 390 13.64 -10.32 -0.76
C PRO A 390 14.80 -9.47 -0.22
N GLY A 391 15.69 -10.07 0.53
CA GLY A 391 16.84 -9.40 1.14
C GLY A 391 17.82 -8.79 0.13
N LYS A 392 17.81 -9.29 -1.11
CA LYS A 392 18.59 -8.66 -2.20
C LYS A 392 18.17 -7.22 -2.50
N ASP A 393 16.97 -6.81 -2.12
CA ASP A 393 16.41 -5.48 -2.36
C ASP A 393 16.47 -4.58 -1.12
N ILE A 394 17.09 -5.05 -0.01
CA ILE A 394 17.24 -4.29 1.24
C ILE A 394 18.71 -3.97 1.48
N ASP A 395 19.02 -2.69 1.72
CA ASP A 395 20.39 -2.22 1.90
C ASP A 395 20.77 -2.01 3.35
N VAL A 396 19.89 -1.42 4.16
CA VAL A 396 20.18 -1.05 5.56
C VAL A 396 19.01 -1.39 6.47
N LEU A 397 19.33 -1.99 7.62
CA LEU A 397 18.42 -2.08 8.77
C LEU A 397 18.84 -1.04 9.81
N VAL A 398 17.90 -0.23 10.27
CA VAL A 398 18.06 0.73 11.37
C VAL A 398 17.26 0.28 12.58
N THR A 399 17.96 0.11 13.71
CA THR A 399 17.36 -0.23 15.01
C THR A 399 17.76 0.79 16.08
N GLN A 400 17.20 0.68 17.27
CA GLN A 400 17.63 1.50 18.41
C GLN A 400 19.01 1.14 18.95
N ALA A 401 19.58 -0.02 18.58
CA ALA A 401 20.90 -0.48 19.04
C ALA A 401 22.01 -0.28 18.02
N GLY A 402 21.70 0.26 16.85
CA GLY A 402 22.65 0.45 15.76
C GLY A 402 22.05 0.09 14.41
N ILE A 403 22.89 0.09 13.39
CA ILE A 403 22.49 -0.23 12.02
C ILE A 403 23.20 -1.48 11.53
N ALA A 404 22.55 -2.24 10.65
CA ALA A 404 23.21 -3.28 9.87
C ALA A 404 23.12 -2.91 8.38
N VAL A 405 24.23 -3.06 7.67
CA VAL A 405 24.31 -2.83 6.23
C VAL A 405 24.42 -4.18 5.54
N ASN A 406 23.61 -4.38 4.50
CA ASN A 406 23.65 -5.61 3.71
C ASN A 406 25.08 -5.84 3.17
N PRO A 407 25.67 -7.02 3.33
CA PRO A 407 27.04 -7.31 2.90
C PRO A 407 27.34 -6.97 1.43
N ARG A 408 26.33 -6.93 0.58
CA ARG A 408 26.46 -6.52 -0.83
C ARG A 408 26.76 -5.04 -1.03
N ARG A 409 26.64 -4.21 0.02
CA ARG A 409 26.78 -2.75 -0.03
C ARG A 409 28.01 -2.29 0.76
N GLU A 410 29.18 -2.89 0.44
CA GLU A 410 30.42 -2.65 1.17
C GLU A 410 30.84 -1.17 1.18
N GLU A 411 30.77 -0.49 0.02
CA GLU A 411 31.09 0.95 -0.06
C GLU A 411 30.18 1.80 0.85
N LEU A 412 28.89 1.46 0.93
CA LEU A 412 27.95 2.12 1.84
C LEU A 412 28.32 1.86 3.30
N ARG A 413 28.67 0.62 3.64
CA ARG A 413 29.11 0.22 4.98
C ARG A 413 30.33 1.02 5.42
N GLU A 414 31.37 1.10 4.58
CA GLU A 414 32.58 1.89 4.85
C GLU A 414 32.24 3.37 5.07
N ARG A 415 31.44 3.95 4.19
CA ARG A 415 31.03 5.36 4.27
C ARG A 415 30.28 5.65 5.58
N LEU A 416 29.33 4.82 5.98
CA LEU A 416 28.59 5.00 7.23
C LEU A 416 29.46 4.79 8.47
N THR A 417 30.42 3.86 8.41
CA THR A 417 31.41 3.66 9.48
C THR A 417 32.32 4.88 9.64
N GLN A 418 32.82 5.42 8.53
CA GLN A 418 33.67 6.66 8.53
C GLN A 418 32.86 7.87 9.03
N ALA A 419 31.55 7.91 8.82
CA ALA A 419 30.68 8.95 9.39
C ALA A 419 30.39 8.75 10.90
N GLY A 420 31.05 7.80 11.56
CA GLY A 420 30.90 7.54 13.00
C GLY A 420 29.57 6.89 13.37
N MET A 421 28.90 6.21 12.45
CA MET A 421 27.69 5.45 12.76
C MET A 421 28.05 4.09 13.36
N GLN A 422 27.22 3.62 14.30
CA GLN A 422 27.39 2.30 14.90
C GLN A 422 26.89 1.22 13.95
N VAL A 423 27.79 0.72 13.10
CA VAL A 423 27.52 -0.37 12.16
C VAL A 423 27.81 -1.70 12.83
N LEU A 424 26.83 -2.60 12.87
CA LEU A 424 26.91 -3.94 13.44
C LEU A 424 26.59 -4.99 12.36
N GLU A 425 27.01 -6.21 12.55
CA GLU A 425 26.50 -7.32 11.76
C GLU A 425 25.03 -7.60 12.14
N ILE A 426 24.20 -7.98 11.17
CA ILE A 426 22.79 -8.28 11.46
C ILE A 426 22.64 -9.43 12.45
N THR A 427 23.60 -10.39 12.45
CA THR A 427 23.68 -11.48 13.42
C THR A 427 23.95 -11.01 14.85
N GLN A 428 24.70 -9.90 15.02
CA GLN A 428 24.89 -9.26 16.33
C GLN A 428 23.59 -8.60 16.81
N LEU A 429 22.86 -7.93 15.92
CA LEU A 429 21.55 -7.35 16.25
C LEU A 429 20.54 -8.43 16.64
N ARG A 430 20.55 -9.56 15.92
CA ARG A 430 19.74 -10.73 16.29
C ARG A 430 20.10 -11.24 17.70
N ALA A 431 21.39 -11.46 17.97
CA ALA A 431 21.85 -11.92 19.28
C ALA A 431 21.43 -10.98 20.42
N LEU A 432 21.54 -9.66 20.21
CA LEU A 432 21.06 -8.66 21.18
C LEU A 432 19.55 -8.75 21.39
N ALA A 433 18.76 -8.95 20.34
CA ALA A 433 17.31 -9.13 20.45
C ALA A 433 16.99 -10.38 21.27
N GLU A 434 17.61 -11.50 20.99
CA GLU A 434 17.37 -12.80 21.65
C GLU A 434 17.85 -12.79 23.13
N GLN A 435 18.89 -12.04 23.47
CA GLN A 435 19.31 -11.83 24.88
C GLN A 435 18.20 -11.18 25.71
N ILE A 436 17.41 -10.30 25.10
CA ILE A 436 16.33 -9.57 25.77
C ILE A 436 15.03 -10.37 25.80
N THR A 437 14.70 -11.04 24.69
CA THR A 437 13.39 -11.68 24.50
C THR A 437 13.39 -13.19 24.75
N GLY A 438 14.57 -13.80 24.77
CA GLY A 438 14.75 -15.24 24.58
C GLY A 438 14.65 -15.62 23.10
N THR A 439 15.19 -16.79 22.74
CA THR A 439 15.02 -17.35 21.40
C THR A 439 13.59 -17.81 21.19
N PRO A 440 12.89 -17.36 20.15
CA PRO A 440 11.51 -17.76 19.92
C PRO A 440 11.41 -19.25 19.61
N ALA A 441 10.37 -19.89 20.15
CA ALA A 441 10.08 -21.27 19.79
C ALA A 441 9.75 -21.38 18.29
N PRO A 442 10.14 -22.47 17.65
CA PRO A 442 9.74 -22.75 16.27
C PRO A 442 8.21 -22.74 16.15
N LEU A 443 7.71 -22.17 15.05
CA LEU A 443 6.29 -22.27 14.77
C LEU A 443 5.91 -23.72 14.46
N PRO A 444 4.73 -24.17 14.90
CA PRO A 444 4.22 -25.49 14.52
C PRO A 444 4.09 -25.57 12.99
N PRO A 445 4.11 -26.77 12.41
CA PRO A 445 3.86 -26.94 10.98
C PRO A 445 2.57 -26.24 10.56
N ALA A 446 2.62 -25.53 9.44
CA ALA A 446 1.44 -24.90 8.87
C ALA A 446 0.54 -25.95 8.19
N GLY A 447 -0.75 -25.69 8.13
CA GLY A 447 -1.70 -26.46 7.35
C GLY A 447 -1.57 -26.20 5.83
N ARG A 448 -2.68 -26.35 5.11
CA ARG A 448 -2.73 -26.08 3.66
C ARG A 448 -2.29 -24.65 3.34
N VAL A 449 -1.85 -24.40 2.11
CA VAL A 449 -1.55 -23.04 1.63
C VAL A 449 -2.86 -22.24 1.56
N ILE A 450 -2.88 -21.10 2.27
CA ILE A 450 -4.04 -20.17 2.31
C ILE A 450 -3.74 -18.84 1.63
N ALA A 451 -2.49 -18.53 1.34
CA ALA A 451 -2.14 -17.36 0.55
C ALA A 451 -0.83 -17.58 -0.23
N LYS A 452 -0.71 -16.86 -1.36
CA LYS A 452 0.50 -16.77 -2.19
C LYS A 452 0.97 -15.33 -2.20
N VAL A 453 2.27 -15.12 -2.01
CA VAL A 453 2.93 -13.81 -2.09
C VAL A 453 3.62 -13.71 -3.44
N ILE A 454 3.14 -12.81 -4.29
CA ILE A 454 3.58 -12.64 -5.68
C ILE A 454 4.38 -11.33 -5.77
N GLY A 455 5.61 -11.44 -6.26
CA GLY A 455 6.52 -10.32 -6.45
C GLY A 455 6.07 -9.33 -7.54
N ARG A 456 6.76 -8.19 -7.61
CA ARG A 456 6.46 -7.12 -8.59
C ARG A 456 6.57 -7.56 -10.05
N ASP A 457 7.34 -8.59 -10.32
CA ASP A 457 7.57 -9.20 -11.65
C ASP A 457 6.64 -10.39 -11.95
N GLY A 458 5.77 -10.76 -11.01
CA GLY A 458 4.84 -11.88 -11.10
C GLY A 458 5.41 -13.21 -10.60
N THR A 459 6.65 -13.26 -10.10
CA THR A 459 7.22 -14.47 -9.51
C THR A 459 6.60 -14.78 -8.15
N LEU A 460 6.45 -16.06 -7.83
CA LEU A 460 6.04 -16.48 -6.49
C LEU A 460 7.23 -16.31 -5.53
N LEU A 461 7.09 -15.40 -4.55
CA LEU A 461 8.11 -15.17 -3.53
C LEU A 461 7.99 -16.15 -2.36
N ASP A 462 6.76 -16.37 -1.89
CA ASP A 462 6.50 -17.24 -0.74
C ASP A 462 5.02 -17.65 -0.68
N THR A 463 4.71 -18.54 0.28
CA THR A 463 3.34 -18.96 0.59
C THR A 463 3.07 -18.87 2.09
N ILE A 464 1.82 -18.59 2.44
CA ILE A 464 1.36 -18.56 3.84
C ILE A 464 0.48 -19.78 4.05
N GLY A 465 0.78 -20.56 5.08
CA GLY A 465 0.01 -21.73 5.45
C GLY A 465 -1.05 -21.44 6.50
N GLU A 466 -2.07 -22.28 6.54
CA GLU A 466 -3.17 -22.23 7.51
C GLU A 466 -2.66 -22.25 8.95
N ARG A 467 -3.22 -21.40 9.80
CA ARG A 467 -2.95 -21.30 11.24
C ARG A 467 -4.27 -21.33 12.00
N LYS A 468 -4.66 -22.53 12.46
CA LYS A 468 -5.82 -22.66 13.34
C LYS A 468 -5.55 -21.88 14.63
N GLY A 469 -6.54 -21.16 15.12
CA GLY A 469 -6.44 -20.45 16.39
C GLY A 469 -6.17 -21.46 17.52
N GLU A 470 -5.31 -21.09 18.48
CA GLU A 470 -5.45 -21.66 19.82
C GLU A 470 -6.80 -21.20 20.33
N GLU A 471 -7.69 -22.13 20.68
CA GLU A 471 -9.00 -21.87 21.31
C GLU A 471 -8.84 -21.17 22.66
#